data_b78d6379ca8476489c534210c50aed8b
#
_entry.id   b78d6379ca8476489c534210c50aed8b
#
_cell.length_a   1.000
_cell.length_b   1.000
_cell.length_c   1.000
_cell.angle_alpha   90.00
_cell.angle_beta   90.00
_cell.angle_gamma   90.00
#
_symmetry.space_group_name_H-M   'P 1'
#
loop_
_entity.id
_entity.type
_entity.pdbx_description
1 polymer ?
#
loop_
_entity_poly.entity_id
_entity_poly.type
_entity_poly.pdbx_seq_one_letter_code
_entity_poly.pdbx_strand_id
1 'polypeptide(L)'
;MFWDVSGRHYLPLTRDRSLVLATRGRYSLLAGTNRESIPEDMLLYAGGGGSIRGYAYQYAGQLDEDDEPLGGVSAVDFSAELRWRINREYGLVIFGDGGGAFSGRSPAEKEEYFWGTGAGLRYYTPIGPIRLDVAVPLDRRDGIDDPFQLYISLGQAF
;
A
#
# COMPACT_ATOMS: atom_id res chain seq x y z
N MET A 1 -16.59 -4.86 16.15
CA MET A 1 -16.26 -3.42 16.19
C MET A 1 -15.10 -3.14 15.27
N PHE A 2 -15.23 -2.17 14.37
CA PHE A 2 -14.19 -1.80 13.39
C PHE A 2 -13.42 -0.56 13.87
N TRP A 3 -12.10 -0.64 13.83
CA TRP A 3 -11.17 0.45 14.10
C TRP A 3 -10.31 0.68 12.87
N ASP A 4 -10.15 1.94 12.47
CA ASP A 4 -9.26 2.36 11.40
C ASP A 4 -8.55 3.63 11.84
N VAL A 5 -7.22 3.57 11.92
CA VAL A 5 -6.38 4.69 12.33
C VAL A 5 -5.32 4.91 11.26
N SER A 6 -5.24 6.13 10.74
CA SER A 6 -4.21 6.49 9.77
C SER A 6 -3.56 7.82 10.09
N GLY A 7 -2.29 7.93 9.75
CA GLY A 7 -1.51 9.16 9.85
C GLY A 7 -0.73 9.42 8.56
N ARG A 8 -0.54 10.70 8.24
CA ARG A 8 0.24 11.16 7.09
C ARG A 8 1.18 12.26 7.52
N HIS A 9 2.39 12.26 6.98
CA HIS A 9 3.37 13.28 7.26
C HIS A 9 4.09 13.70 5.98
N TYR A 10 4.36 15.00 5.84
CA TYR A 10 5.02 15.58 4.68
C TYR A 10 6.17 16.46 5.16
N LEU A 11 7.39 16.10 4.79
CA LEU A 11 8.60 16.83 5.13
C LEU A 11 9.23 17.43 3.87
N PRO A 12 9.14 18.73 3.65
CA PRO A 12 9.89 19.38 2.58
C PRO A 12 11.40 19.28 2.84
N LEU A 13 12.15 18.73 1.89
CA LEU A 13 13.60 18.57 1.99
C LEU A 13 14.35 19.75 1.35
N THR A 14 13.66 20.54 0.51
CA THR A 14 14.20 21.74 -0.14
C THR A 14 13.38 22.97 0.24
N ARG A 15 14.02 24.16 0.20
CA ARG A 15 13.35 25.43 0.55
C ARG A 15 12.21 25.79 -0.40
N ASP A 16 12.33 25.44 -1.66
CA ASP A 16 11.33 25.64 -2.72
C ASP A 16 10.25 24.55 -2.73
N ARG A 17 10.36 23.57 -1.81
CA ARG A 17 9.46 22.42 -1.70
C ARG A 17 9.38 21.56 -2.98
N SER A 18 10.38 21.62 -3.83
CA SER A 18 10.46 20.77 -5.02
C SER A 18 10.71 19.31 -4.67
N LEU A 19 11.37 19.03 -3.55
CA LEU A 19 11.60 17.69 -3.02
C LEU A 19 10.92 17.52 -1.66
N VAL A 20 10.03 16.52 -1.56
CA VAL A 20 9.23 16.25 -0.37
C VAL A 20 9.32 14.77 -0.03
N LEU A 21 9.63 14.46 1.22
CA LEU A 21 9.41 13.13 1.78
C LEU A 21 7.98 13.07 2.33
N ALA A 22 7.17 12.19 1.76
CA ALA A 22 5.80 11.92 2.20
C ALA A 22 5.74 10.52 2.80
N THR A 23 5.15 10.40 3.99
CA THR A 23 4.95 9.11 4.65
C THR A 23 3.49 8.93 5.05
N ARG A 24 3.03 7.68 5.05
CA ARG A 24 1.71 7.26 5.51
C ARG A 24 1.86 6.00 6.34
N GLY A 25 1.08 5.89 7.39
CA GLY A 25 0.83 4.65 8.11
C GLY A 25 -0.66 4.47 8.34
N ARG A 26 -1.15 3.25 8.24
CA ARG A 26 -2.53 2.88 8.53
C ARG A 26 -2.56 1.56 9.30
N TYR A 27 -3.43 1.48 10.28
CA TYR A 27 -3.77 0.28 11.02
C TYR A 27 -5.27 0.11 11.07
N SER A 28 -5.76 -1.05 10.68
CA SER A 28 -7.17 -1.41 10.70
C SER A 28 -7.36 -2.69 11.51
N LEU A 29 -8.45 -2.77 12.30
CA LEU A 29 -8.74 -3.89 13.19
C LEU A 29 -10.23 -4.17 13.27
N LEU A 30 -10.60 -5.44 13.10
CA LEU A 30 -11.91 -5.99 13.40
C LEU A 30 -11.89 -6.62 14.80
N ALA A 31 -12.30 -5.85 15.82
CA ALA A 31 -12.27 -6.27 17.21
C ALA A 31 -13.56 -7.00 17.64
N GLY A 32 -13.41 -8.02 18.48
CA GLY A 32 -14.53 -8.70 19.14
C GLY A 32 -15.07 -9.92 18.40
N THR A 33 -14.40 -10.39 17.35
CA THR A 33 -14.82 -11.54 16.55
C THR A 33 -13.61 -12.34 16.05
N ASN A 34 -13.83 -13.58 15.67
CA ASN A 34 -12.83 -14.42 15.01
C ASN A 34 -13.06 -14.35 13.50
N ARG A 35 -11.98 -14.54 12.72
CA ARG A 35 -12.01 -14.48 11.24
C ARG A 35 -13.12 -15.36 10.66
N GLU A 36 -13.27 -16.62 11.14
CA GLU A 36 -14.25 -17.59 10.68
C GLU A 36 -15.72 -17.15 10.86
N SER A 37 -15.96 -16.14 11.72
CA SER A 37 -17.31 -15.62 12.00
C SER A 37 -17.64 -14.35 11.20
N ILE A 38 -16.71 -13.91 10.35
CA ILE A 38 -16.86 -12.68 9.57
C ILE A 38 -17.08 -13.08 8.10
N PRO A 39 -18.09 -12.53 7.42
CA PRO A 39 -18.23 -12.65 5.97
C PRO A 39 -16.96 -12.15 5.25
N GLU A 40 -16.55 -12.80 4.17
CA GLU A 40 -15.32 -12.51 3.44
C GLU A 40 -15.27 -11.06 2.92
N ASP A 41 -16.41 -10.51 2.52
CA ASP A 41 -16.56 -9.11 2.07
C ASP A 41 -16.32 -8.08 3.17
N MET A 42 -16.33 -8.49 4.43
CA MET A 42 -16.05 -7.65 5.60
C MET A 42 -14.63 -7.83 6.16
N LEU A 43 -13.87 -8.79 5.66
CA LEU A 43 -12.48 -8.99 6.08
C LEU A 43 -11.57 -7.86 5.57
N LEU A 44 -10.42 -7.73 6.23
CA LEU A 44 -9.41 -6.74 5.86
C LEU A 44 -8.41 -7.37 4.89
N TYR A 45 -8.08 -6.63 3.85
CA TYR A 45 -7.14 -7.03 2.82
C TYR A 45 -6.05 -5.98 2.63
N ALA A 46 -4.89 -6.40 2.16
CA ALA A 46 -3.78 -5.55 1.78
C ALA A 46 -3.25 -5.92 0.38
N GLY A 47 -2.51 -5.01 -0.25
CA GLY A 47 -2.00 -5.15 -1.61
C GLY A 47 -2.72 -4.25 -2.62
N GLY A 48 -2.03 -3.94 -3.70
CA GLY A 48 -2.51 -3.06 -4.75
C GLY A 48 -2.14 -1.59 -4.57
N GLY A 49 -2.56 -0.77 -5.52
CA GLY A 49 -2.14 0.63 -5.66
C GLY A 49 -2.53 1.58 -4.53
N GLY A 50 -3.50 1.20 -3.69
CA GLY A 50 -3.95 1.98 -2.53
C GLY A 50 -3.34 1.54 -1.20
N SER A 51 -2.56 0.46 -1.17
CA SER A 51 -1.99 -0.16 0.02
C SER A 51 -0.51 -0.47 -0.21
N ILE A 52 -0.16 -1.69 -0.59
CA ILE A 52 1.22 -2.16 -0.80
C ILE A 52 1.41 -2.40 -2.30
N ARG A 53 2.03 -1.46 -2.98
CA ARG A 53 2.33 -1.56 -4.41
C ARG A 53 3.41 -2.61 -4.66
N GLY A 54 3.30 -3.31 -5.79
CA GLY A 54 4.13 -4.46 -6.15
C GLY A 54 3.36 -5.77 -6.08
N TYR A 55 2.34 -5.84 -5.23
CA TYR A 55 1.42 -6.98 -5.14
C TYR A 55 0.10 -6.68 -5.86
N ALA A 56 -0.56 -7.71 -6.37
CA ALA A 56 -1.90 -7.61 -6.90
C ALA A 56 -2.90 -7.14 -5.84
N TYR A 57 -4.06 -6.69 -6.27
CA TYR A 57 -5.11 -6.23 -5.36
C TYR A 57 -5.50 -7.34 -4.39
N GLN A 58 -5.41 -7.06 -3.07
CA GLN A 58 -5.69 -7.97 -1.96
C GLN A 58 -4.66 -9.09 -1.71
N TYR A 59 -3.61 -9.22 -2.50
CA TYR A 59 -2.67 -10.34 -2.42
C TYR A 59 -1.51 -10.17 -1.42
N ALA A 60 -1.43 -9.06 -0.68
CA ALA A 60 -0.45 -8.89 0.40
C ALA A 60 -0.98 -9.43 1.73
N GLY A 61 -1.14 -10.75 1.83
CA GLY A 61 -1.68 -11.47 2.97
C GLY A 61 -1.60 -12.98 2.76
N GLN A 62 -2.21 -13.71 3.69
CA GLN A 62 -2.33 -15.17 3.57
C GLN A 62 -3.28 -15.55 2.43
N LEU A 63 -2.95 -16.63 1.76
CA LEU A 63 -3.75 -17.23 0.70
C LEU A 63 -4.27 -18.60 1.18
N ASP A 64 -5.35 -19.07 0.55
CA ASP A 64 -5.87 -20.41 0.75
C ASP A 64 -5.15 -21.46 -0.14
N GLU A 65 -5.69 -22.69 -0.18
CA GLU A 65 -5.13 -23.79 -0.97
C GLU A 65 -5.29 -23.60 -2.49
N ASP A 66 -6.17 -22.68 -2.90
CA ASP A 66 -6.44 -22.32 -4.30
C ASP A 66 -5.74 -20.98 -4.70
N ASP A 67 -4.80 -20.50 -3.87
CA ASP A 67 -4.08 -19.22 -4.03
C ASP A 67 -4.98 -17.97 -3.98
N GLU A 68 -6.17 -18.06 -3.36
CA GLU A 68 -7.07 -16.91 -3.21
C GLU A 68 -6.83 -16.15 -1.87
N PRO A 69 -6.98 -14.82 -1.85
CA PRO A 69 -6.75 -14.03 -0.63
C PRO A 69 -7.72 -14.36 0.49
N LEU A 70 -7.20 -14.86 1.60
CA LEU A 70 -7.99 -15.22 2.76
C LEU A 70 -8.51 -14.01 3.56
N GLY A 71 -7.91 -12.83 3.43
CA GLY A 71 -8.21 -11.68 4.28
C GLY A 71 -7.83 -11.89 5.74
N GLY A 72 -7.95 -10.86 6.54
CA GLY A 72 -7.57 -10.85 7.94
C GLY A 72 -8.52 -10.08 8.84
N VAL A 73 -8.31 -10.18 10.15
CA VAL A 73 -9.00 -9.36 11.17
C VAL A 73 -8.21 -8.11 11.53
N SER A 74 -6.94 -8.03 11.15
CA SER A 74 -6.15 -6.81 11.20
C SER A 74 -5.37 -6.59 9.91
N ALA A 75 -5.08 -5.33 9.60
CA ALA A 75 -4.24 -4.95 8.48
C ALA A 75 -3.37 -3.75 8.86
N VAL A 76 -2.14 -3.76 8.39
CA VAL A 76 -1.19 -2.65 8.49
C VAL A 76 -0.69 -2.33 7.11
N ASP A 77 -0.64 -1.07 6.78
CA ASP A 77 0.13 -0.59 5.63
C ASP A 77 0.89 0.69 6.00
N PHE A 78 2.10 0.80 5.49
CA PHE A 78 2.88 2.01 5.55
C PHE A 78 3.54 2.27 4.20
N SER A 79 3.76 3.54 3.90
CA SER A 79 4.36 3.98 2.66
C SER A 79 5.28 5.16 2.91
N ALA A 80 6.41 5.17 2.22
CA ALA A 80 7.31 6.31 2.15
C ALA A 80 7.58 6.66 0.69
N GLU A 81 7.35 7.91 0.33
CA GLU A 81 7.56 8.42 -1.02
C GLU A 81 8.51 9.62 -1.00
N LEU A 82 9.54 9.57 -1.81
CA LEU A 82 10.35 10.74 -2.14
C LEU A 82 9.80 11.34 -3.43
N ARG A 83 9.12 12.48 -3.30
CA ARG A 83 8.43 13.18 -4.38
C ARG A 83 9.27 14.34 -4.86
N TRP A 84 9.68 14.31 -6.12
CA TRP A 84 10.42 15.39 -6.77
C TRP A 84 9.58 16.06 -7.84
N ARG A 85 9.25 17.33 -7.64
CA ARG A 85 8.57 18.17 -8.61
C ARG A 85 9.61 18.82 -9.53
N ILE A 86 9.71 18.34 -10.77
CA ILE A 86 10.69 18.82 -11.76
C ILE A 86 10.30 20.21 -12.26
N ASN A 87 9.01 20.38 -12.59
CA ASN A 87 8.44 21.63 -13.06
C ASN A 87 6.96 21.76 -12.67
N ARG A 88 6.21 22.68 -13.30
CA ARG A 88 4.79 22.90 -12.97
C ARG A 88 3.90 21.73 -13.37
N GLU A 89 4.29 20.97 -14.38
CA GLU A 89 3.49 19.90 -15.01
C GLU A 89 3.97 18.50 -14.63
N TYR A 90 5.28 18.29 -14.38
CA TYR A 90 5.86 16.95 -14.20
C TYR A 90 6.56 16.79 -12.86
N GLY A 91 6.46 15.60 -12.32
CA GLY A 91 7.20 15.15 -11.16
C GLY A 91 7.56 13.67 -11.26
N LEU A 92 8.54 13.28 -10.44
CA LEU A 92 8.99 11.92 -10.25
C LEU A 92 8.77 11.51 -8.81
N VAL A 93 8.55 10.24 -8.59
CA VAL A 93 8.44 9.63 -7.27
C VAL A 93 9.22 8.34 -7.25
N ILE A 94 9.97 8.11 -6.18
CA ILE A 94 10.40 6.77 -5.78
C ILE A 94 9.74 6.43 -4.46
N PHE A 95 9.41 5.16 -4.24
CA PHE A 95 8.65 4.77 -3.06
C PHE A 95 9.01 3.39 -2.55
N GLY A 96 8.72 3.17 -1.27
CA GLY A 96 8.69 1.87 -0.63
C GLY A 96 7.42 1.74 0.19
N ASP A 97 6.76 0.63 0.07
CA ASP A 97 5.54 0.27 0.79
C ASP A 97 5.79 -1.01 1.58
N GLY A 98 5.09 -1.17 2.70
CA GLY A 98 5.17 -2.38 3.50
C GLY A 98 3.94 -2.59 4.34
N GLY A 99 3.70 -3.84 4.77
CA GLY A 99 2.57 -4.22 5.61
C GLY A 99 1.98 -5.57 5.24
N GLY A 100 0.71 -5.75 5.52
CA GLY A 100 -0.03 -6.98 5.22
C GLY A 100 -1.39 -7.02 5.88
N ALA A 101 -2.18 -8.03 5.53
CA ALA A 101 -3.40 -8.43 6.22
C ALA A 101 -3.13 -9.69 7.06
N PHE A 102 -3.58 -9.71 8.31
CA PHE A 102 -3.21 -10.70 9.32
C PHE A 102 -4.44 -11.39 9.90
N SER A 103 -4.34 -12.70 10.12
CA SER A 103 -5.37 -13.51 10.77
C SER A 103 -5.51 -13.18 12.26
N GLY A 104 -4.42 -12.76 12.90
CA GLY A 104 -4.35 -12.30 14.28
C GLY A 104 -4.75 -10.85 14.48
N ARG A 105 -5.06 -10.45 15.72
CA ARG A 105 -5.37 -9.05 16.08
C ARG A 105 -4.14 -8.17 16.21
N SER A 106 -2.98 -8.77 16.42
CA SER A 106 -1.72 -8.07 16.54
C SER A 106 -0.85 -8.34 15.31
N PRO A 107 -0.41 -7.31 14.58
CA PRO A 107 0.51 -7.48 13.47
C PRO A 107 1.91 -7.98 13.89
N ALA A 108 2.17 -8.11 15.20
CA ALA A 108 3.42 -8.65 15.77
C ALA A 108 3.43 -10.19 15.89
N GLU A 109 2.30 -10.87 15.68
CA GLU A 109 2.20 -12.33 15.76
C GLU A 109 2.66 -12.95 14.44
N LYS A 110 3.92 -13.39 14.36
CA LYS A 110 4.55 -14.37 13.41
C LYS A 110 4.05 -14.45 11.95
N GLU A 111 3.33 -13.45 11.45
CA GLU A 111 2.84 -13.41 10.08
C GLU A 111 3.78 -12.57 9.20
N GLU A 112 3.86 -12.90 7.92
CA GLU A 112 4.78 -12.26 7.00
C GLU A 112 4.33 -10.83 6.66
N TYR A 113 5.31 -9.92 6.64
CA TYR A 113 5.16 -8.59 6.07
C TYR A 113 5.57 -8.61 4.61
N PHE A 114 4.77 -7.98 3.78
CA PHE A 114 4.98 -7.83 2.36
C PHE A 114 5.59 -6.48 2.07
N TRP A 115 6.64 -6.46 1.26
CA TRP A 115 7.38 -5.26 0.92
C TRP A 115 7.38 -5.04 -0.58
N GLY A 116 7.13 -3.81 -1.02
CA GLY A 116 7.22 -3.44 -2.41
C GLY A 116 7.94 -2.11 -2.58
N THR A 117 8.57 -1.95 -3.73
CA THR A 117 9.26 -0.70 -4.07
C THR A 117 9.01 -0.37 -5.54
N GLY A 118 9.18 0.90 -5.88
CA GLY A 118 8.96 1.30 -7.25
C GLY A 118 9.25 2.77 -7.51
N ALA A 119 8.92 3.17 -8.72
CA ALA A 119 9.03 4.54 -9.19
C ALA A 119 7.78 4.94 -9.96
N GLY A 120 7.52 6.24 -10.05
CA GLY A 120 6.36 6.74 -10.75
C GLY A 120 6.54 8.12 -11.32
N LEU A 121 5.72 8.38 -12.34
CA LEU A 121 5.56 9.70 -12.95
C LEU A 121 4.32 10.38 -12.41
N ARG A 122 4.38 11.70 -12.34
CA ARG A 122 3.26 12.57 -11.97
C ARG A 122 3.09 13.62 -13.05
N TYR A 123 1.89 13.71 -13.61
CA TYR A 123 1.51 14.80 -14.51
C TYR A 123 0.46 15.64 -13.80
N TYR A 124 0.83 16.86 -13.42
CA TYR A 124 -0.03 17.75 -12.64
C TYR A 124 -1.03 18.46 -13.53
N THR A 125 -2.31 18.20 -13.30
CA THR A 125 -3.44 18.84 -13.98
C THR A 125 -4.23 19.72 -13.01
N PRO A 126 -5.12 20.62 -13.48
CA PRO A 126 -5.98 21.42 -12.61
C PRO A 126 -6.88 20.62 -11.68
N ILE A 127 -7.23 19.38 -12.04
CA ILE A 127 -8.10 18.49 -11.26
C ILE A 127 -7.32 17.49 -10.40
N GLY A 128 -6.00 17.57 -10.41
CA GLY A 128 -5.10 16.68 -9.65
C GLY A 128 -4.06 16.00 -10.53
N PRO A 129 -3.03 15.40 -9.94
CA PRO A 129 -2.01 14.70 -10.71
C PRO A 129 -2.52 13.39 -11.28
N ILE A 130 -2.20 13.13 -12.55
CA ILE A 130 -2.25 11.79 -13.13
C ILE A 130 -0.99 11.07 -12.67
N ARG A 131 -1.16 9.85 -12.16
CA ARG A 131 -0.09 9.00 -11.65
C ARG A 131 0.09 7.80 -12.53
N LEU A 132 1.36 7.50 -12.82
CA LEU A 132 1.79 6.25 -13.43
C LEU A 132 2.90 5.67 -12.57
N ASP A 133 2.61 4.57 -11.88
CA ASP A 133 3.55 3.91 -10.97
C ASP A 133 3.88 2.51 -11.48
N VAL A 134 5.16 2.14 -11.46
CA VAL A 134 5.65 0.77 -11.65
C VAL A 134 6.25 0.32 -10.33
N ALA A 135 5.84 -0.86 -9.86
CA ALA A 135 6.30 -1.42 -8.60
C ALA A 135 6.66 -2.90 -8.73
N VAL A 136 7.61 -3.34 -7.92
CA VAL A 136 8.03 -4.73 -7.82
C VAL A 136 7.85 -5.22 -6.38
N PRO A 137 7.40 -6.46 -6.15
CA PRO A 137 7.43 -7.08 -4.84
C PRO A 137 8.88 -7.42 -4.47
N LEU A 138 9.29 -7.18 -3.22
CA LEU A 138 10.62 -7.54 -2.73
C LEU A 138 10.66 -9.00 -2.22
N ASP A 139 9.54 -9.49 -1.71
CA ASP A 139 9.36 -10.86 -1.24
C ASP A 139 8.38 -11.59 -2.17
N ARG A 140 8.81 -11.79 -3.41
CA ARG A 140 7.99 -12.39 -4.47
C ARG A 140 7.75 -13.88 -4.21
N ARG A 141 6.48 -14.29 -4.22
CA ARG A 141 6.08 -15.70 -4.18
C ARG A 141 6.02 -16.26 -5.60
N ASP A 142 6.79 -17.31 -5.86
CA ASP A 142 6.84 -17.93 -7.19
C ASP A 142 5.49 -18.56 -7.58
N GLY A 143 5.04 -18.26 -8.78
CA GLY A 143 3.76 -18.74 -9.31
C GLY A 143 2.54 -17.92 -8.86
N ILE A 144 2.67 -17.02 -7.89
CA ILE A 144 1.59 -16.20 -7.31
C ILE A 144 1.76 -14.74 -7.69
N ASP A 145 2.91 -14.15 -7.37
CA ASP A 145 3.13 -12.72 -7.56
C ASP A 145 3.76 -12.44 -8.93
N ASP A 146 3.21 -11.48 -9.64
CA ASP A 146 3.82 -10.97 -10.88
C ASP A 146 5.18 -10.33 -10.63
N PRO A 147 6.09 -10.32 -11.62
CA PRO A 147 7.40 -9.70 -11.47
C PRO A 147 7.33 -8.18 -11.29
N PHE A 148 6.28 -7.55 -11.73
CA PHE A 148 5.99 -6.13 -11.51
C PHE A 148 4.49 -5.85 -11.65
N GLN A 149 4.06 -4.73 -11.09
CA GLN A 149 2.70 -4.20 -11.21
C GLN A 149 2.73 -2.77 -11.76
N LEU A 150 1.74 -2.45 -12.60
CA LEU A 150 1.54 -1.11 -13.18
C LEU A 150 0.25 -0.51 -12.61
N TYR A 151 0.35 0.73 -12.10
CA TYR A 151 -0.80 1.45 -11.57
C TYR A 151 -0.98 2.79 -12.27
N ILE A 152 -2.21 3.06 -12.69
CA ILE A 152 -2.62 4.35 -13.26
C ILE A 152 -3.76 4.89 -12.42
N SER A 153 -3.64 6.12 -11.93
CA SER A 153 -4.69 6.74 -11.13
C SER A 153 -4.66 8.27 -11.20
N LEU A 154 -5.77 8.87 -10.79
CA LEU A 154 -5.92 10.33 -10.64
C LEU A 154 -5.84 10.69 -9.15
N GLY A 155 -5.09 11.73 -8.81
CA GLY A 155 -4.89 12.20 -7.44
C GLY A 155 -3.57 11.76 -6.83
N GLN A 156 -3.29 12.19 -5.58
CA GLN A 156 -2.11 11.75 -4.83
C GLN A 156 -2.30 10.33 -4.27
N ALA A 157 -1.21 9.62 -3.99
CA ALA A 157 -1.25 8.30 -3.37
C ALA A 157 -1.87 8.37 -1.96
N PHE A 158 -1.60 9.46 -1.26
CA PHE A 158 -2.14 9.78 0.06
C PHE A 158 -1.88 11.25 0.38
#